data_1de3655ed6d77949602f9583103a0b75
#
_entry.id   1de3655ed6d77949602f9583103a0b75
#
_cell.length_a   1.000
_cell.length_b   1.000
_cell.length_c   1.000
_cell.angle_alpha   90.00
_cell.angle_beta   90.00
_cell.angle_gamma   90.00
#
_symmetry.space_group_name_H-M   'P 1'
#
loop_
_entity.id
_entity.type
_entity.pdbx_description
1 polymer ?
#
loop_
_entity_poly.entity_id
_entity_poly.type
_entity_poly.pdbx_seq_one_letter_code
_entity_poly.pdbx_strand_id
1 'polypeptide(L)'
;MREIARVLSDELNRRVVIVDTSNEIGGDGHIPHAAIGGARRMQVPEPSMQHRIMIEAVENHMPEVIIVDEIGTEAEALACRSIAERGIMLIGTAHGERLENIIKNPTLSDLVGGIETVTLGDAEARARRCQKSILERKALPTFPFLIEMRERHYWVTHWTQRSVDMLLHGKRPLVEVRRRNDQFEVVIERGTYDGSEI
;
A
#
# COMPACT_ATOMS: atom_id res chain seq x y z
N MET A 1 4.02 8.08 9.25
CA MET A 1 4.31 6.70 9.73
C MET A 1 4.48 6.64 11.24
N ARG A 2 5.34 7.45 11.87
CA ARG A 2 5.58 7.41 13.34
C ARG A 2 4.30 7.49 14.16
N GLU A 3 3.43 8.47 13.87
CA GLU A 3 2.18 8.65 14.61
C GLU A 3 1.22 7.45 14.44
N ILE A 4 1.17 6.86 13.26
CA ILE A 4 0.39 5.64 13.03
C ILE A 4 0.92 4.50 13.91
N ALA A 5 2.25 4.33 13.98
CA ALA A 5 2.88 3.32 14.83
C ALA A 5 2.53 3.54 16.31
N ARG A 6 2.62 4.79 16.79
CA ARG A 6 2.29 5.16 18.17
C ARG A 6 0.81 4.90 18.50
N VAL A 7 -0.10 5.34 17.66
CA VAL A 7 -1.55 5.15 17.87
C VAL A 7 -1.89 3.66 17.92
N LEU A 8 -1.37 2.88 16.98
CA LEU A 8 -1.62 1.42 16.96
C LEU A 8 -1.03 0.72 18.17
N SER A 9 0.16 1.11 18.60
CA SER A 9 0.84 0.52 19.75
C SER A 9 0.24 0.97 21.09
N ASP A 10 0.17 2.27 21.31
CA ASP A 10 -0.11 2.83 22.64
C ASP A 10 -1.62 3.01 22.91
N GLU A 11 -2.39 3.42 21.89
CA GLU A 11 -3.82 3.66 22.06
C GLU A 11 -4.66 2.39 21.77
N LEU A 12 -4.26 1.63 20.74
CA LEU A 12 -4.98 0.41 20.33
C LEU A 12 -4.35 -0.89 20.86
N ASN A 13 -3.28 -0.79 21.64
CA ASN A 13 -2.58 -1.93 22.26
C ASN A 13 -2.22 -3.05 21.28
N ARG A 14 -1.80 -2.68 20.05
CA ARG A 14 -1.36 -3.64 19.04
C ARG A 14 0.13 -3.89 19.14
N ARG A 15 0.53 -5.13 18.88
CA ARG A 15 1.95 -5.47 18.72
C ARG A 15 2.42 -5.00 17.35
N VAL A 16 3.09 -3.84 17.34
CA VAL A 16 3.58 -3.18 16.13
C VAL A 16 5.07 -3.40 15.98
N VAL A 17 5.49 -3.87 14.81
CA VAL A 17 6.90 -3.97 14.42
C VAL A 17 7.14 -3.07 13.22
N ILE A 18 8.17 -2.25 13.30
CA ILE A 18 8.61 -1.36 12.22
C ILE A 18 9.87 -1.97 11.62
N VAL A 19 9.83 -2.24 10.32
CA VAL A 19 10.99 -2.65 9.52
C VAL A 19 11.50 -1.41 8.79
N ASP A 20 12.62 -0.88 9.26
CA ASP A 20 13.09 0.48 8.92
C ASP A 20 14.47 0.41 8.26
N THR A 21 14.48 0.51 6.94
CA THR A 21 15.72 0.45 6.13
C THR A 21 16.50 1.75 6.17
N SER A 22 15.79 2.88 6.07
CA SER A 22 16.41 4.22 6.00
C SER A 22 16.56 4.89 7.35
N ASN A 23 16.12 4.25 8.44
CA ASN A 23 16.07 4.82 9.79
C ASN A 23 15.22 6.11 9.91
N GLU A 24 14.31 6.31 8.96
CA GLU A 24 13.49 7.52 8.91
C GLU A 24 12.28 7.46 9.85
N ILE A 25 11.80 6.25 10.16
CA ILE A 25 10.65 6.04 11.05
C ILE A 25 11.13 5.94 12.50
N GLY A 26 11.95 4.93 12.79
CA GLY A 26 12.39 4.62 14.15
C GLY A 26 13.66 5.36 14.61
N GLY A 27 14.30 6.10 13.69
CA GLY A 27 15.56 6.78 13.97
C GLY A 27 16.79 5.86 13.88
N ASP A 28 17.98 6.44 13.88
CA ASP A 28 19.27 5.77 13.70
C ASP A 28 20.01 5.48 15.03
N GLY A 29 19.55 6.07 16.13
CA GLY A 29 20.15 5.87 17.45
C GLY A 29 19.94 4.48 18.04
N HIS A 30 20.67 4.13 19.10
CA HIS A 30 20.48 2.89 19.85
C HIS A 30 19.08 2.79 20.47
N ILE A 31 18.53 3.94 20.87
CA ILE A 31 17.18 4.03 21.42
C ILE A 31 16.22 4.42 20.28
N PRO A 32 15.11 3.69 20.10
CA PRO A 32 14.11 4.06 19.11
C PRO A 32 13.56 5.46 19.36
N HIS A 33 13.18 6.14 18.29
CA HIS A 33 12.59 7.48 18.36
C HIS A 33 11.31 7.46 19.20
N ALA A 34 11.20 8.35 20.20
CA ALA A 34 10.07 8.38 21.12
C ALA A 34 8.68 8.50 20.45
N ALA A 35 8.60 9.12 19.27
CA ALA A 35 7.36 9.31 18.53
C ALA A 35 6.75 8.02 17.95
N ILE A 36 7.43 6.87 18.01
CA ILE A 36 6.84 5.58 17.62
C ILE A 36 6.10 4.88 18.78
N GLY A 37 6.15 5.45 19.99
CA GLY A 37 5.55 4.85 21.17
C GLY A 37 6.16 3.50 21.52
N GLY A 38 5.34 2.54 21.93
CA GLY A 38 5.74 1.18 22.25
C GLY A 38 6.01 0.26 21.06
N ALA A 39 5.95 0.77 19.82
CA ALA A 39 6.28 -0.02 18.64
C ALA A 39 7.76 -0.47 18.66
N ARG A 40 7.97 -1.71 18.24
CA ARG A 40 9.34 -2.28 18.15
C ARG A 40 9.97 -1.92 16.81
N ARG A 41 11.17 -1.40 16.84
CA ARG A 41 11.97 -1.14 15.64
C ARG A 41 12.89 -2.32 15.33
N MET A 42 12.89 -2.77 14.10
CA MET A 42 13.90 -3.65 13.51
C MET A 42 14.65 -2.88 12.43
N GLN A 43 15.94 -2.66 12.67
CA GLN A 43 16.80 -2.01 11.68
C GLN A 43 17.19 -3.01 10.60
N VAL A 44 17.25 -2.55 9.37
CA VAL A 44 17.68 -3.33 8.21
C VAL A 44 19.15 -2.98 7.94
N PRO A 45 20.09 -3.92 8.11
CA PRO A 45 21.52 -3.65 7.92
C PRO A 45 21.87 -3.20 6.52
N GLU A 46 21.22 -3.82 5.53
CA GLU A 46 21.40 -3.51 4.10
C GLU A 46 20.05 -3.52 3.41
N PRO A 47 19.76 -2.59 2.47
CA PRO A 47 18.49 -2.51 1.78
C PRO A 47 18.04 -3.83 1.12
N SER A 48 18.98 -4.60 0.59
CA SER A 48 18.75 -5.92 -0.01
C SER A 48 18.18 -6.95 0.97
N MET A 49 18.32 -6.73 2.26
CA MET A 49 17.86 -7.63 3.32
C MET A 49 16.47 -7.33 3.86
N GLN A 50 15.83 -6.24 3.42
CA GLN A 50 14.53 -5.80 3.95
C GLN A 50 13.48 -6.92 3.91
N HIS A 51 13.33 -7.63 2.81
CA HIS A 51 12.37 -8.73 2.70
C HIS A 51 12.62 -9.86 3.72
N ARG A 52 13.87 -10.14 4.06
CA ARG A 52 14.23 -11.15 5.08
C ARG A 52 13.86 -10.68 6.47
N ILE A 53 14.16 -9.41 6.79
CA ILE A 53 13.81 -8.81 8.09
C ILE A 53 12.29 -8.75 8.28
N MET A 54 11.53 -8.51 7.20
CA MET A 54 10.06 -8.58 7.24
C MET A 54 9.56 -9.97 7.65
N ILE A 55 10.13 -11.03 7.09
CA ILE A 55 9.78 -12.41 7.44
C ILE A 55 10.24 -12.76 8.85
N GLU A 56 11.47 -12.37 9.23
CA GLU A 56 11.99 -12.53 10.59
C GLU A 56 11.09 -11.86 11.64
N ALA A 57 10.55 -10.67 11.34
CA ALA A 57 9.61 -9.99 12.20
C ALA A 57 8.39 -10.85 12.51
N VAL A 58 7.84 -11.52 11.50
CA VAL A 58 6.69 -12.42 11.65
C VAL A 58 7.04 -13.65 12.47
N GLU A 59 8.19 -14.28 12.20
CA GLU A 59 8.60 -15.53 12.83
C GLU A 59 8.96 -15.36 14.30
N ASN A 60 9.62 -14.26 14.65
CA ASN A 60 10.22 -14.07 15.97
C ASN A 60 9.47 -13.11 16.89
N HIS A 61 8.61 -12.25 16.37
CA HIS A 61 8.00 -11.19 17.17
C HIS A 61 6.47 -11.25 17.25
N MET A 62 5.83 -12.18 16.54
CA MET A 62 4.36 -12.36 16.50
C MET A 62 3.61 -11.02 16.40
N PRO A 63 3.89 -10.18 15.41
CA PRO A 63 3.28 -8.88 15.27
C PRO A 63 1.82 -9.00 14.85
N GLU A 64 1.00 -8.06 15.27
CA GLU A 64 -0.34 -7.84 14.70
C GLU A 64 -0.29 -6.83 13.55
N VAL A 65 0.72 -5.95 13.58
CA VAL A 65 0.96 -4.93 12.55
C VAL A 65 2.44 -4.88 12.22
N ILE A 66 2.74 -4.85 10.93
CA ILE A 66 4.08 -4.56 10.41
C ILE A 66 4.02 -3.26 9.61
N ILE A 67 4.91 -2.35 9.93
CA ILE A 67 5.13 -1.11 9.19
C ILE A 67 6.43 -1.25 8.42
N VAL A 68 6.37 -1.11 7.10
CA VAL A 68 7.52 -1.24 6.20
C VAL A 68 7.74 0.06 5.47
N ASP A 69 8.97 0.53 5.49
CA ASP A 69 9.36 1.70 4.71
C ASP A 69 9.86 1.29 3.33
N GLU A 70 9.43 2.04 2.31
CA GLU A 70 9.97 2.01 0.95
C GLU A 70 9.96 0.62 0.28
N ILE A 71 8.78 0.07 0.05
CA ILE A 71 8.64 -1.18 -0.73
C ILE A 71 8.98 -0.88 -2.19
N GLY A 72 10.03 -1.52 -2.71
CA GLY A 72 10.55 -1.22 -4.04
C GLY A 72 11.00 -2.44 -4.86
N THR A 73 11.10 -3.63 -4.26
CA THR A 73 11.58 -4.83 -4.92
C THR A 73 10.51 -5.93 -5.01
N GLU A 74 10.68 -6.84 -5.97
CA GLU A 74 9.80 -8.00 -6.13
C GLU A 74 9.81 -8.90 -4.89
N ALA A 75 10.98 -9.11 -4.29
CA ALA A 75 11.12 -9.90 -3.07
C ALA A 75 10.34 -9.29 -1.89
N GLU A 76 10.33 -7.97 -1.77
CA GLU A 76 9.54 -7.26 -0.76
C GLU A 76 8.04 -7.34 -1.04
N ALA A 77 7.61 -7.22 -2.30
CA ALA A 77 6.22 -7.38 -2.70
C ALA A 77 5.70 -8.80 -2.38
N LEU A 78 6.49 -9.83 -2.66
CA LEU A 78 6.18 -11.22 -2.31
C LEU A 78 6.12 -11.43 -0.80
N ALA A 79 7.04 -10.83 -0.04
CA ALA A 79 7.02 -10.87 1.42
C ALA A 79 5.74 -10.21 1.97
N CYS A 80 5.35 -9.05 1.45
CA CYS A 80 4.09 -8.38 1.81
C CYS A 80 2.88 -9.30 1.60
N ARG A 81 2.78 -9.96 0.45
CA ARG A 81 1.71 -10.91 0.17
C ARG A 81 1.68 -12.04 1.19
N SER A 82 2.81 -12.69 1.42
CA SER A 82 2.93 -13.79 2.38
C SER A 82 2.52 -13.38 3.80
N ILE A 83 2.88 -12.18 4.23
CA ILE A 83 2.54 -11.63 5.54
C ILE A 83 1.04 -11.32 5.62
N ALA A 84 0.47 -10.70 4.59
CA ALA A 84 -0.95 -10.39 4.53
C ALA A 84 -1.83 -11.65 4.56
N GLU A 85 -1.42 -12.71 3.85
CA GLU A 85 -2.12 -14.01 3.85
C GLU A 85 -2.16 -14.68 5.23
N ARG A 86 -1.21 -14.33 6.11
CA ARG A 86 -1.21 -14.77 7.53
C ARG A 86 -2.12 -13.93 8.43
N GLY A 87 -2.83 -12.94 7.88
CA GLY A 87 -3.75 -12.08 8.62
C GLY A 87 -3.09 -10.95 9.40
N ILE A 88 -1.82 -10.65 9.15
CA ILE A 88 -1.10 -9.55 9.77
C ILE A 88 -1.40 -8.26 8.99
N MET A 89 -1.73 -7.19 9.69
CA MET A 89 -1.92 -5.87 9.08
C MET A 89 -0.60 -5.33 8.56
N LEU A 90 -0.58 -4.92 7.31
CA LEU A 90 0.57 -4.26 6.70
C LEU A 90 0.29 -2.79 6.47
N ILE A 91 1.26 -1.95 6.79
CA ILE A 91 1.29 -0.53 6.42
C ILE A 91 2.64 -0.28 5.76
N GLY A 92 2.63 0.14 4.51
CA GLY A 92 3.85 0.33 3.75
C GLY A 92 3.84 1.63 2.96
N THR A 93 5.03 2.10 2.62
CA THR A 93 5.23 3.16 1.65
C THR A 93 5.86 2.60 0.38
N ALA A 94 5.57 3.21 -0.74
CA ALA A 94 6.16 2.89 -2.02
C ALA A 94 6.29 4.17 -2.86
N HIS A 95 7.25 4.18 -3.77
CA HIS A 95 7.40 5.29 -4.69
C HIS A 95 6.33 5.29 -5.77
N GLY A 96 5.70 6.45 -5.97
CA GLY A 96 4.69 6.70 -6.98
C GLY A 96 3.78 7.83 -6.52
N GLU A 97 3.42 8.73 -7.41
CA GLU A 97 2.52 9.83 -7.06
C GLU A 97 1.06 9.40 -7.10
N ARG A 98 0.74 8.43 -7.95
CA ARG A 98 -0.63 8.00 -8.25
C ARG A 98 -0.74 6.48 -8.31
N LEU A 99 -1.95 5.97 -8.15
CA LEU A 99 -2.25 4.54 -8.24
C LEU A 99 -1.81 3.94 -9.58
N GLU A 100 -1.94 4.68 -10.68
CA GLU A 100 -1.50 4.23 -12.01
C GLU A 100 0.00 3.95 -12.09
N ASN A 101 0.81 4.67 -11.31
CA ASN A 101 2.25 4.40 -11.25
C ASN A 101 2.52 3.01 -10.67
N ILE A 102 1.77 2.60 -9.65
CA ILE A 102 1.87 1.27 -9.05
C ILE A 102 1.35 0.20 -10.01
N ILE A 103 0.22 0.44 -10.67
CA ILE A 103 -0.37 -0.49 -11.64
C ILE A 103 0.59 -0.76 -12.81
N LYS A 104 1.23 0.28 -13.34
CA LYS A 104 2.17 0.20 -14.47
C LYS A 104 3.55 -0.33 -14.08
N ASN A 105 3.88 -0.35 -12.81
CA ASN A 105 5.16 -0.85 -12.33
C ASN A 105 5.12 -2.38 -12.18
N PRO A 106 5.87 -3.14 -13.00
CA PRO A 106 5.82 -4.60 -12.98
C PRO A 106 6.23 -5.20 -11.63
N THR A 107 7.08 -4.50 -10.87
CA THR A 107 7.55 -4.93 -9.56
C THR A 107 6.48 -4.73 -8.48
N LEU A 108 5.75 -3.60 -8.53
CA LEU A 108 4.81 -3.20 -7.48
C LEU A 108 3.35 -3.57 -7.78
N SER A 109 3.04 -3.92 -9.02
CA SER A 109 1.66 -4.24 -9.44
C SER A 109 1.04 -5.38 -8.64
N ASP A 110 1.84 -6.32 -8.15
CA ASP A 110 1.37 -7.41 -7.28
C ASP A 110 0.77 -6.90 -5.96
N LEU A 111 1.22 -5.75 -5.44
CA LEU A 111 0.66 -5.14 -4.23
C LEU A 111 -0.81 -4.73 -4.39
N VAL A 112 -1.21 -4.44 -5.62
CA VAL A 112 -2.58 -4.05 -5.98
C VAL A 112 -3.37 -5.17 -6.68
N GLY A 113 -2.84 -6.38 -6.67
CA GLY A 113 -3.50 -7.60 -7.15
C GLY A 113 -2.89 -8.21 -8.41
N GLY A 114 -1.84 -7.62 -8.98
CA GLY A 114 -1.22 -8.05 -10.23
C GLY A 114 -2.13 -7.84 -11.44
N ILE A 115 -1.55 -7.60 -12.59
CA ILE A 115 -2.28 -7.32 -13.82
C ILE A 115 -1.93 -8.39 -14.85
N GLU A 116 -2.94 -8.85 -15.57
CA GLU A 116 -2.78 -9.80 -16.68
C GLU A 116 -3.62 -9.41 -17.88
N THR A 117 -3.20 -9.86 -19.04
CA THR A 117 -3.98 -9.71 -20.27
C THR A 117 -4.80 -10.95 -20.48
N VAL A 118 -6.12 -10.80 -20.58
CA VAL A 118 -7.07 -11.87 -20.84
C VAL A 118 -7.59 -11.74 -22.26
N THR A 119 -7.60 -12.86 -23.01
CA THR A 119 -8.20 -12.90 -24.34
C THR A 119 -9.61 -13.46 -24.25
N LEU A 120 -10.58 -12.63 -24.59
CA LEU A 120 -12.01 -13.00 -24.60
C LEU A 120 -12.40 -13.75 -25.88
N GLY A 121 -13.34 -14.67 -25.76
CA GLY A 121 -14.01 -15.23 -26.91
C GLY A 121 -14.87 -14.20 -27.66
N ASP A 122 -15.15 -14.43 -28.96
CA ASP A 122 -15.89 -13.51 -29.81
C ASP A 122 -17.27 -13.13 -29.25
N ALA A 123 -17.97 -14.11 -28.70
CA ALA A 123 -19.28 -13.91 -28.09
C ALA A 123 -19.21 -13.00 -26.84
N GLU A 124 -18.21 -13.23 -26.01
CA GLU A 124 -18.01 -12.48 -24.76
C GLU A 124 -17.54 -11.04 -25.03
N ALA A 125 -16.60 -10.86 -25.96
CA ALA A 125 -16.12 -9.54 -26.37
C ALA A 125 -17.28 -8.69 -26.92
N ARG A 126 -18.18 -9.29 -27.72
CA ARG A 126 -19.38 -8.61 -28.23
C ARG A 126 -20.37 -8.28 -27.10
N ALA A 127 -20.60 -9.20 -26.17
CA ALA A 127 -21.50 -8.99 -25.03
C ALA A 127 -21.02 -7.87 -24.12
N ARG A 128 -19.72 -7.81 -23.84
CA ARG A 128 -19.08 -6.77 -23.04
C ARG A 128 -18.82 -5.46 -23.79
N ARG A 129 -18.99 -5.45 -25.12
CA ARG A 129 -18.70 -4.31 -26.00
C ARG A 129 -17.28 -3.78 -25.83
N CYS A 130 -16.30 -4.66 -25.70
CA CYS A 130 -14.90 -4.34 -25.51
C CYS A 130 -14.00 -5.07 -26.53
N GLN A 131 -12.72 -4.76 -26.51
CA GLN A 131 -11.73 -5.48 -27.33
C GLN A 131 -11.59 -6.94 -26.84
N LYS A 132 -11.10 -7.82 -27.73
CA LYS A 132 -10.85 -9.22 -27.37
C LYS A 132 -9.75 -9.37 -26.31
N SER A 133 -8.78 -8.46 -26.31
CA SER A 133 -7.71 -8.44 -25.32
C SER A 133 -8.01 -7.32 -24.31
N ILE A 134 -8.19 -7.70 -23.07
CA ILE A 134 -8.47 -6.78 -21.97
C ILE A 134 -7.48 -7.01 -20.82
N LEU A 135 -7.26 -5.96 -20.03
CA LEU A 135 -6.50 -6.07 -18.81
C LEU A 135 -7.43 -6.39 -17.65
N GLU A 136 -7.07 -7.39 -16.87
CA GLU A 136 -7.79 -7.76 -15.65
C GLU A 136 -6.80 -7.93 -14.49
N ARG A 137 -7.31 -7.85 -13.27
CA ARG A 137 -6.52 -8.11 -12.08
C ARG A 137 -6.47 -9.61 -11.80
N LYS A 138 -5.26 -10.14 -11.52
CA LYS A 138 -5.02 -11.58 -11.27
C LYS A 138 -5.61 -12.08 -9.95
N ALA A 139 -5.48 -11.28 -8.89
CA ALA A 139 -5.78 -11.68 -7.52
C ALA A 139 -6.33 -10.53 -6.67
N LEU A 140 -6.71 -10.82 -5.44
CA LEU A 140 -7.03 -9.78 -4.47
C LEU A 140 -5.79 -8.93 -4.15
N PRO A 141 -5.95 -7.61 -3.98
CA PRO A 141 -4.82 -6.76 -3.63
C PRO A 141 -4.30 -7.11 -2.23
N THR A 142 -2.97 -7.07 -2.10
CA THR A 142 -2.29 -7.22 -0.80
C THR A 142 -2.66 -6.08 0.15
N PHE A 143 -2.81 -4.86 -0.41
CA PHE A 143 -3.24 -3.67 0.31
C PHE A 143 -4.66 -3.28 -0.10
N PRO A 144 -5.67 -3.52 0.75
CA PRO A 144 -7.07 -3.17 0.46
C PRO A 144 -7.31 -1.68 0.27
N PHE A 145 -6.47 -0.86 0.89
CA PHE A 145 -6.50 0.59 0.79
C PHE A 145 -5.17 1.11 0.28
N LEU A 146 -5.24 2.12 -0.58
CA LEU A 146 -4.09 2.85 -1.07
C LEU A 146 -4.36 4.35 -0.91
N ILE A 147 -3.39 5.07 -0.36
CA ILE A 147 -3.49 6.50 -0.13
C ILE A 147 -2.41 7.20 -0.94
N GLU A 148 -2.82 8.05 -1.87
CA GLU A 148 -1.92 8.92 -2.60
C GLU A 148 -1.65 10.17 -1.77
N MET A 149 -0.40 10.38 -1.42
CA MET A 149 0.08 11.56 -0.71
C MET A 149 0.48 12.62 -1.73
N ARG A 150 -0.50 13.36 -2.28
CA ARG A 150 -0.24 14.31 -3.37
C ARG A 150 0.43 15.60 -2.92
N GLU A 151 -0.04 16.10 -1.78
CA GLU A 151 0.51 17.28 -1.13
C GLU A 151 0.51 17.09 0.38
N ARG A 152 1.20 17.95 1.11
CA ARG A 152 1.30 17.88 2.57
C ARG A 152 -0.06 17.80 3.27
N HIS A 153 -1.09 18.40 2.68
CA HIS A 153 -2.44 18.50 3.25
C HIS A 153 -3.53 18.01 2.27
N TYR A 154 -3.16 17.18 1.32
CA TYR A 154 -4.07 16.65 0.32
C TYR A 154 -3.79 15.17 0.05
N TRP A 155 -4.75 14.30 0.36
CA TRP A 155 -4.66 12.85 0.21
C TRP A 155 -5.84 12.31 -0.57
N VAL A 156 -5.59 11.31 -1.41
CA VAL A 156 -6.62 10.59 -2.15
C VAL A 156 -6.60 9.12 -1.72
N THR A 157 -7.70 8.65 -1.15
CA THR A 157 -7.83 7.28 -0.67
C THR A 157 -8.63 6.44 -1.65
N HIS A 158 -8.03 5.34 -2.06
CA HIS A 158 -8.62 4.32 -2.91
C HIS A 158 -9.04 3.09 -2.11
N TRP A 159 -10.19 2.52 -2.43
CA TRP A 159 -10.46 1.10 -2.23
C TRP A 159 -9.78 0.37 -3.37
N THR A 160 -8.62 -0.20 -3.12
CA THR A 160 -7.66 -0.65 -4.13
C THR A 160 -8.30 -1.55 -5.17
N GLN A 161 -9.02 -2.59 -4.74
CA GLN A 161 -9.67 -3.52 -5.64
C GLN A 161 -10.57 -2.81 -6.64
N ARG A 162 -11.51 -2.02 -6.13
CA ARG A 162 -12.49 -1.31 -6.95
C ARG A 162 -11.84 -0.30 -7.88
N SER A 163 -10.86 0.44 -7.37
CA SER A 163 -10.19 1.47 -8.14
C SER A 163 -9.37 0.86 -9.28
N VAL A 164 -8.63 -0.21 -9.01
CA VAL A 164 -7.84 -0.91 -10.04
C VAL A 164 -8.77 -1.47 -11.12
N ASP A 165 -9.82 -2.21 -10.74
CA ASP A 165 -10.75 -2.81 -11.70
C ASP A 165 -11.40 -1.75 -12.58
N MET A 166 -11.80 -0.62 -12.03
CA MET A 166 -12.39 0.48 -12.82
C MET A 166 -11.37 1.14 -13.75
N LEU A 167 -10.15 1.39 -13.29
CA LEU A 167 -9.11 1.99 -14.11
C LEU A 167 -8.68 1.08 -15.26
N LEU A 168 -8.57 -0.24 -15.04
CA LEU A 168 -8.27 -1.21 -16.10
C LEU A 168 -9.36 -1.26 -17.19
N HIS A 169 -10.59 -0.91 -16.86
CA HIS A 169 -11.70 -0.80 -17.81
C HIS A 169 -11.89 0.63 -18.37
N GLY A 170 -10.93 1.52 -18.20
CA GLY A 170 -11.00 2.91 -18.68
C GLY A 170 -12.06 3.76 -17.95
N LYS A 171 -12.45 3.36 -16.74
CA LYS A 171 -13.45 4.08 -15.92
C LYS A 171 -12.77 4.79 -14.75
N ARG A 172 -13.33 5.90 -14.32
CA ARG A 172 -12.83 6.65 -13.17
C ARG A 172 -13.53 6.20 -11.89
N PRO A 173 -12.78 5.69 -10.89
CA PRO A 173 -13.37 5.28 -9.62
C PRO A 173 -13.81 6.47 -8.77
N LEU A 174 -14.75 6.21 -7.87
CA LEU A 174 -15.03 7.11 -6.75
C LEU A 174 -13.96 6.92 -5.70
N VAL A 175 -13.40 8.04 -5.24
CA VAL A 175 -12.35 8.10 -4.22
C VAL A 175 -12.77 8.99 -3.08
N GLU A 176 -12.13 8.82 -1.94
CA GLU A 176 -12.25 9.72 -0.82
C GLU A 176 -11.06 10.69 -0.83
N VAL A 177 -11.37 11.97 -0.85
CA VAL A 177 -10.38 13.05 -0.80
C VAL A 177 -10.39 13.64 0.59
N ARG A 178 -9.22 13.70 1.21
CA ARG A 178 -9.01 14.38 2.49
C ARG A 178 -8.07 15.53 2.29
N ARG A 179 -8.49 16.69 2.77
CA ARG A 179 -7.67 17.90 2.74
C ARG A 179 -7.78 18.65 4.06
N ARG A 180 -6.74 19.36 4.40
CA ARG A 180 -6.75 20.25 5.56
C ARG A 180 -7.09 21.65 5.11
N ASN A 181 -8.09 22.26 5.73
CA ASN A 181 -8.46 23.64 5.45
C ASN A 181 -7.56 24.63 6.20
N ASP A 182 -7.75 25.92 5.98
CA ASP A 182 -6.99 27.02 6.63
C ASP A 182 -7.22 27.08 8.15
N GLN A 183 -8.29 26.47 8.64
CA GLN A 183 -8.61 26.35 10.06
C GLN A 183 -8.01 25.08 10.69
N PHE A 184 -7.17 24.37 9.94
CA PHE A 184 -6.55 23.10 10.35
C PHE A 184 -7.52 21.93 10.57
N GLU A 185 -8.73 22.01 10.06
CA GLU A 185 -9.70 20.92 10.11
C GLU A 185 -9.54 20.00 8.90
N VAL A 186 -9.78 18.71 9.11
CA VAL A 186 -9.78 17.73 8.01
C VAL A 186 -11.16 17.71 7.36
N VAL A 187 -11.21 18.12 6.11
CA VAL A 187 -12.40 18.04 5.27
C VAL A 187 -12.35 16.76 4.46
N ILE A 188 -13.41 15.97 4.53
CA ILE A 188 -13.53 14.68 3.83
C ILE A 188 -14.62 14.82 2.76
N GLU A 189 -14.24 14.57 1.52
CA GLU A 189 -15.15 14.63 0.37
C GLU A 189 -15.05 13.33 -0.43
N ARG A 190 -16.12 12.96 -1.11
CA ARG A 190 -16.11 11.88 -2.11
C ARG A 190 -16.22 12.49 -3.49
N GLY A 191 -15.38 12.05 -4.40
CA GLY A 191 -15.35 12.57 -5.76
C GLY A 191 -14.87 11.54 -6.77
N THR A 192 -15.02 11.89 -8.02
CA THR A 192 -14.50 11.08 -9.12
C THR A 192 -12.98 11.30 -9.20
N TYR A 193 -12.24 10.22 -9.34
CA TYR A 193 -10.80 10.25 -9.48
C TYR A 193 -10.36 11.01 -10.73
N ASP A 194 -9.32 11.82 -10.59
CA ASP A 194 -8.78 12.71 -11.63
C ASP A 194 -7.55 12.12 -12.35
N GLY A 195 -7.29 10.82 -12.17
CA GLY A 195 -6.15 10.14 -12.78
C GLY A 195 -6.23 10.00 -14.29
N SER A 196 -5.10 9.65 -14.90
CA SER A 196 -5.00 9.35 -16.32
C SER A 196 -5.50 7.93 -16.63
N GLU A 197 -5.81 7.68 -17.89
CA GLU A 197 -6.12 6.34 -18.38
C GLU A 197 -4.89 5.42 -18.31
N ILE A 198 -5.11 4.14 -18.10
CA ILE A 198 -4.08 3.09 -18.03
C ILE A 198 -3.85 2.49 -19.42
#